data_31535a8dead31412ab9ccc17d964c9fd
#
_entry.id   31535a8dead31412ab9ccc17d964c9fd
#
_cell.length_a   1.000
_cell.length_b   1.000
_cell.length_c   1.000
_cell.angle_alpha   90.00
_cell.angle_beta   90.00
_cell.angle_gamma   90.00
#
_symmetry.space_group_name_H-M   'P 1'
#
loop_
_entity.id
_entity.type
_entity.pdbx_description
1 polymer ?
#
loop_
_entity_poly.entity_id
_entity_poly.type
_entity_poly.pdbx_seq_one_letter_code
_entity_poly.pdbx_strand_id
1 'polypeptide(L)'
;MFGDTHMRSDHSRQWKEVVEIINGKDYKSIQVEDGGYPVYGTGGEMARASDYLSPANSILLGRKGTIDKPLLIREKYWNVDTAFGAVPDEKVLHYVYFYWHCKTIDFNVLNKGTTLPSTTKVDLLNLWIKIPSMEEQTRFGSIVEQADKSEFELRKSIEAIDQVIKSLINN
;
A
#
# COMPACT_ATOMS: atom_id res chain seq x y z
N MET A 1 -18.10 3.45 5.44
CA MET A 1 -17.60 2.11 5.08
C MET A 1 -16.51 1.64 6.05
N PHE A 2 -15.53 2.48 6.38
CA PHE A 2 -14.54 2.22 7.41
C PHE A 2 -15.09 2.68 8.77
N GLY A 3 -15.71 1.75 9.51
CA GLY A 3 -16.14 2.02 10.88
C GLY A 3 -14.94 2.04 11.85
N ASP A 4 -15.17 2.45 13.09
CA ASP A 4 -14.15 2.44 14.14
C ASP A 4 -13.52 1.04 14.25
N THR A 5 -12.21 0.95 14.09
CA THR A 5 -11.44 -0.30 14.03
C THR A 5 -11.49 -1.09 15.36
N HIS A 6 -12.03 -0.49 16.41
CA HIS A 6 -12.16 -1.10 17.73
C HIS A 6 -13.53 -1.73 18.02
N MET A 7 -14.56 -1.50 17.18
CA MET A 7 -15.86 -2.15 17.33
C MET A 7 -15.90 -3.51 16.63
N ARG A 8 -15.92 -4.59 17.41
CA ARG A 8 -16.20 -5.95 16.93
C ARG A 8 -17.64 -6.00 16.39
N SER A 9 -17.79 -6.21 15.09
CA SER A 9 -19.06 -6.56 14.45
C SER A 9 -18.98 -8.02 13.96
N ASP A 10 -20.13 -8.64 13.69
CA ASP A 10 -20.18 -10.00 13.14
C ASP A 10 -19.41 -10.18 11.82
N HIS A 11 -19.09 -9.07 11.13
CA HIS A 11 -18.35 -9.03 9.87
C HIS A 11 -16.86 -8.63 10.04
N SER A 12 -16.33 -8.58 11.27
CA SER A 12 -14.93 -8.25 11.51
C SER A 12 -14.07 -9.51 11.55
N ARG A 13 -12.86 -9.45 10.94
CA ARG A 13 -11.84 -10.49 10.96
C ARG A 13 -10.51 -9.92 11.45
N GLN A 14 -9.69 -10.76 12.07
CA GLN A 14 -8.30 -10.38 12.29
C GLN A 14 -7.50 -10.53 10.99
N TRP A 15 -6.47 -9.68 10.80
CA TRP A 15 -5.63 -9.77 9.61
C TRP A 15 -5.02 -11.15 9.43
N LYS A 16 -4.64 -11.83 10.50
CA LYS A 16 -4.11 -13.21 10.43
C LYS A 16 -5.02 -14.22 9.71
N GLU A 17 -6.30 -13.91 9.55
CA GLU A 17 -7.29 -14.78 8.91
C GLU A 17 -7.41 -14.50 7.41
N VAL A 18 -7.02 -13.29 6.98
CA VAL A 18 -7.31 -12.79 5.62
C VAL A 18 -6.14 -12.04 4.97
N VAL A 19 -5.00 -11.92 5.65
CA VAL A 19 -3.80 -11.24 5.15
C VAL A 19 -2.56 -12.06 5.47
N GLU A 20 -1.72 -12.29 4.47
CA GLU A 20 -0.37 -12.80 4.66
C GLU A 20 0.61 -11.63 4.79
N ILE A 21 1.53 -11.69 5.77
CA ILE A 21 2.61 -10.71 5.92
C ILE A 21 3.93 -11.35 5.50
N ILE A 22 4.53 -10.82 4.45
CA ILE A 22 5.81 -11.23 3.89
C ILE A 22 6.91 -10.33 4.42
N ASN A 23 7.91 -10.91 5.09
CA ASN A 23 9.07 -10.17 5.54
C ASN A 23 9.92 -9.74 4.33
N GLY A 24 10.34 -8.49 4.32
CA GLY A 24 11.32 -8.02 3.36
C GLY A 24 12.73 -8.57 3.63
N LYS A 25 13.58 -8.49 2.61
CA LYS A 25 14.97 -8.97 2.65
C LYS A 25 15.91 -8.00 1.94
N ASP A 26 17.21 -8.11 2.23
CA ASP A 26 18.24 -7.44 1.43
C ASP A 26 18.18 -7.93 -0.02
N TYR A 27 18.31 -7.01 -0.97
CA TYR A 27 18.21 -7.26 -2.41
C TYR A 27 19.55 -7.19 -3.14
N LYS A 28 20.64 -6.77 -2.48
CA LYS A 28 21.93 -6.49 -3.13
C LYS A 28 22.48 -7.67 -3.93
N SER A 29 22.27 -8.90 -3.45
CA SER A 29 22.75 -10.11 -4.13
C SER A 29 21.99 -10.48 -5.40
N ILE A 30 20.79 -9.89 -5.60
CA ILE A 30 19.91 -10.16 -6.74
C ILE A 30 19.60 -8.88 -7.54
N GLN A 31 20.29 -7.78 -7.24
CA GLN A 31 20.13 -6.52 -7.96
C GLN A 31 20.54 -6.66 -9.43
N VAL A 32 19.76 -6.06 -10.31
CA VAL A 32 20.03 -5.97 -11.75
C VAL A 32 19.98 -4.51 -12.21
N GLU A 33 20.68 -4.17 -13.29
CA GLU A 33 20.65 -2.82 -13.84
C GLU A 33 19.40 -2.58 -14.64
N ASP A 34 18.97 -3.57 -15.46
CA ASP A 34 17.81 -3.49 -16.33
C ASP A 34 16.88 -4.69 -16.16
N GLY A 35 15.60 -4.49 -16.47
CA GLY A 35 14.59 -5.56 -16.40
C GLY A 35 14.25 -5.98 -14.97
N GLY A 36 13.83 -7.23 -14.79
CA GLY A 36 13.45 -7.79 -13.49
C GLY A 36 12.27 -7.11 -12.83
N TYR A 37 12.22 -7.22 -11.51
CA TYR A 37 11.12 -6.72 -10.68
C TYR A 37 11.57 -5.48 -9.89
N PRO A 38 10.68 -4.51 -9.63
CA PRO A 38 11.03 -3.36 -8.82
C PRO A 38 11.32 -3.75 -7.37
N VAL A 39 12.29 -3.07 -6.77
CA VAL A 39 12.61 -3.15 -5.35
C VAL A 39 12.01 -1.94 -4.65
N TYR A 40 11.11 -2.18 -3.70
CA TYR A 40 10.42 -1.12 -2.97
C TYR A 40 10.86 -1.04 -1.52
N GLY A 41 11.15 0.18 -1.11
CA GLY A 41 11.12 0.62 0.29
C GLY A 41 9.94 1.54 0.54
N THR A 42 9.77 2.03 1.76
CA THR A 42 8.66 2.94 2.13
C THR A 42 8.74 4.33 1.46
N GLY A 43 9.86 4.66 0.85
CA GLY A 43 10.05 5.86 0.02
C GLY A 43 9.69 5.69 -1.45
N GLY A 44 9.33 4.48 -1.88
CA GLY A 44 9.03 4.16 -3.28
C GLY A 44 10.02 3.16 -3.89
N GLU A 45 10.03 3.06 -5.22
CA GLU A 45 10.99 2.22 -5.97
C GLU A 45 12.42 2.77 -5.84
N MET A 46 13.39 1.89 -5.62
CA MET A 46 14.77 2.27 -5.38
C MET A 46 15.80 1.46 -6.20
N ALA A 47 15.42 0.33 -6.75
CA ALA A 47 16.28 -0.55 -7.54
C ALA A 47 15.43 -1.55 -8.35
N ARG A 48 16.13 -2.42 -9.11
CA ARG A 48 15.54 -3.59 -9.78
C ARG A 48 16.22 -4.86 -9.29
N ALA A 49 15.49 -5.96 -9.25
CA ALA A 49 15.98 -7.26 -8.81
C ALA A 49 15.55 -8.37 -9.78
N SER A 50 16.35 -9.44 -9.88
CA SER A 50 16.06 -10.59 -10.75
C SER A 50 14.90 -11.46 -10.25
N ASP A 51 14.46 -11.28 -8.99
CA ASP A 51 13.39 -12.04 -8.34
C ASP A 51 12.46 -11.13 -7.53
N TYR A 52 11.35 -11.67 -7.04
CA TYR A 52 10.36 -10.95 -6.23
C TYR A 52 10.00 -11.71 -4.95
N LEU A 53 9.55 -11.00 -3.93
CA LEU A 53 9.04 -11.57 -2.67
C LEU A 53 7.51 -11.48 -2.59
N SER A 54 6.97 -10.34 -2.97
CA SER A 54 5.55 -10.03 -2.84
C SER A 54 4.85 -10.05 -4.20
N PRO A 55 3.63 -10.63 -4.27
CA PRO A 55 2.83 -10.61 -5.49
C PRO A 55 2.30 -9.22 -5.80
N ALA A 56 1.80 -9.04 -7.02
CA ALA A 56 1.01 -7.88 -7.41
C ALA A 56 -0.22 -7.71 -6.51
N ASN A 57 -0.81 -6.52 -6.50
CA ASN A 57 -2.00 -6.18 -5.72
C ASN A 57 -1.84 -6.39 -4.21
N SER A 58 -0.66 -6.11 -3.70
CA SER A 58 -0.37 -6.16 -2.27
C SER A 58 0.07 -4.80 -1.73
N ILE A 59 0.04 -4.64 -0.41
CA ILE A 59 0.33 -3.38 0.26
C ILE A 59 1.71 -3.46 0.90
N LEU A 60 2.59 -2.54 0.52
CA LEU A 60 3.86 -2.35 1.22
C LEU A 60 3.63 -1.54 2.48
N LEU A 61 4.02 -2.10 3.62
CA LEU A 61 3.95 -1.47 4.95
C LEU A 61 5.34 -1.27 5.52
N GLY A 62 5.55 -0.16 6.21
CA GLY A 62 6.80 0.10 6.89
C GLY A 62 6.99 -0.82 8.10
N ARG A 63 8.21 -1.37 8.23
CA ARG A 63 8.64 -2.13 9.41
C ARG A 63 9.48 -1.25 10.35
N LYS A 64 10.32 -0.36 9.78
CA LYS A 64 11.18 0.56 10.52
C LYS A 64 11.24 1.92 9.81
N GLY A 65 11.27 2.99 10.58
CA GLY A 65 11.32 4.36 10.06
C GLY A 65 9.95 4.88 9.67
N THR A 66 9.67 5.05 8.38
CA THR A 66 8.36 5.49 7.89
C THR A 66 7.37 4.32 7.94
N ILE A 67 6.55 4.25 8.99
CA ILE A 67 5.59 3.15 9.18
C ILE A 67 4.15 3.52 8.85
N ASP A 68 3.86 4.79 8.65
CA ASP A 68 2.52 5.39 8.49
C ASP A 68 2.11 5.66 7.02
N LYS A 69 2.92 5.20 6.05
CA LYS A 69 2.69 5.43 4.62
C LYS A 69 2.55 4.12 3.86
N PRO A 70 1.38 3.46 3.92
CA PRO A 70 1.13 2.28 3.10
C PRO A 70 1.17 2.62 1.61
N LEU A 71 1.77 1.73 0.80
CA LEU A 71 1.82 1.87 -0.66
C LEU A 71 1.12 0.65 -1.30
N LEU A 72 0.20 0.90 -2.22
CA LEU A 72 -0.39 -0.15 -3.05
C LEU A 72 0.53 -0.43 -4.24
N ILE A 73 1.05 -1.65 -4.33
CA ILE A 73 1.91 -2.10 -5.43
C ILE A 73 1.10 -3.04 -6.32
N ARG A 74 0.96 -2.66 -7.60
CA ARG A 74 0.11 -3.37 -8.56
C ARG A 74 0.87 -4.38 -9.43
N GLU A 75 2.17 -4.54 -9.19
CA GLU A 75 3.04 -5.50 -9.86
C GLU A 75 3.79 -6.36 -8.84
N LYS A 76 4.42 -7.44 -9.29
CA LYS A 76 5.29 -8.25 -8.43
C LYS A 76 6.52 -7.44 -8.06
N TYR A 77 6.95 -7.51 -6.81
CA TYR A 77 8.05 -6.70 -6.32
C TYR A 77 8.85 -7.37 -5.21
N TRP A 78 10.06 -6.85 -5.00
CA TRP A 78 10.88 -7.16 -3.85
C TRP A 78 10.73 -6.07 -2.79
N ASN A 79 10.33 -6.43 -1.59
CA ASN A 79 10.31 -5.51 -0.46
C ASN A 79 11.58 -5.61 0.36
N VAL A 80 12.20 -4.46 0.67
CA VAL A 80 13.43 -4.40 1.46
C VAL A 80 13.19 -4.81 2.92
N ASP A 81 14.27 -5.13 3.65
CA ASP A 81 14.23 -5.62 5.03
C ASP A 81 13.58 -4.67 6.05
N THR A 82 13.44 -3.38 5.72
CA THR A 82 12.73 -2.37 6.51
C THR A 82 11.25 -2.24 6.16
N ALA A 83 10.71 -3.14 5.32
CA ALA A 83 9.31 -3.14 4.90
C ALA A 83 8.70 -4.55 4.93
N PHE A 84 7.37 -4.61 5.02
CA PHE A 84 6.56 -5.81 4.86
C PHE A 84 5.74 -5.73 3.58
N GLY A 85 5.52 -6.87 2.92
CA GLY A 85 4.45 -7.04 1.96
C GLY A 85 3.21 -7.60 2.66
N ALA A 86 2.09 -6.89 2.63
CA ALA A 86 0.81 -7.35 3.17
C ALA A 86 -0.09 -7.78 2.02
N VAL A 87 -0.32 -9.07 1.91
CA VAL A 87 -1.03 -9.71 0.79
C VAL A 87 -2.43 -10.11 1.25
N PRO A 88 -3.50 -9.48 0.75
CA PRO A 88 -4.86 -9.87 1.08
C PRO A 88 -5.23 -11.21 0.41
N ASP A 89 -6.05 -12.02 1.06
CA ASP A 89 -6.73 -13.13 0.40
C ASP A 89 -7.84 -12.56 -0.48
N GLU A 90 -7.59 -12.47 -1.79
CA GLU A 90 -8.50 -11.87 -2.77
C GLU A 90 -9.85 -12.58 -2.89
N LYS A 91 -10.02 -13.77 -2.30
CA LYS A 91 -11.32 -14.44 -2.23
C LYS A 91 -12.29 -13.76 -1.26
N VAL A 92 -11.77 -13.03 -0.28
CA VAL A 92 -12.56 -12.41 0.79
C VAL A 92 -12.25 -10.92 1.00
N LEU A 93 -11.09 -10.45 0.52
CA LEU A 93 -10.59 -9.10 0.77
C LEU A 93 -10.00 -8.47 -0.48
N HIS A 94 -10.74 -7.56 -1.11
CA HIS A 94 -10.30 -6.84 -2.31
C HIS A 94 -9.13 -5.90 -1.97
N TYR A 95 -8.06 -5.96 -2.75
CA TYR A 95 -6.80 -5.23 -2.47
C TYR A 95 -6.96 -3.70 -2.39
N VAL A 96 -7.84 -3.09 -3.20
CA VAL A 96 -8.10 -1.64 -3.10
C VAL A 96 -8.81 -1.31 -1.80
N TYR A 97 -9.80 -2.10 -1.39
CA TYR A 97 -10.47 -1.92 -0.11
C TYR A 97 -9.49 -2.06 1.06
N PHE A 98 -8.63 -3.08 1.02
CA PHE A 98 -7.60 -3.31 2.02
C PHE A 98 -6.58 -2.16 2.09
N TYR A 99 -6.13 -1.66 0.93
CA TYR A 99 -5.25 -0.49 0.89
C TYR A 99 -5.86 0.73 1.57
N TRP A 100 -7.12 1.04 1.25
CA TRP A 100 -7.80 2.17 1.89
C TRP A 100 -8.05 1.94 3.38
N HIS A 101 -8.33 0.70 3.80
CA HIS A 101 -8.34 0.37 5.21
C HIS A 101 -6.98 0.67 5.87
N CYS A 102 -5.85 0.25 5.27
CA CYS A 102 -4.53 0.59 5.76
C CYS A 102 -4.31 2.10 5.88
N LYS A 103 -4.85 2.91 4.96
CA LYS A 103 -4.78 4.38 5.00
C LYS A 103 -5.54 4.99 6.19
N THR A 104 -6.48 4.29 6.80
CA THR A 104 -7.21 4.76 7.98
C THR A 104 -6.55 4.38 9.30
N ILE A 105 -5.53 3.53 9.29
CA ILE A 105 -4.84 3.08 10.50
C ILE A 105 -3.72 4.05 10.85
N ASP A 106 -3.68 4.51 12.09
CA ASP A 106 -2.49 5.12 12.66
C ASP A 106 -1.53 4.03 13.14
N PHE A 107 -0.58 3.64 12.29
CA PHE A 107 0.41 2.62 12.64
C PHE A 107 1.37 3.07 13.76
N ASN A 108 1.44 4.38 14.08
CA ASN A 108 2.29 4.85 15.16
C ASN A 108 1.81 4.35 16.53
N VAL A 109 0.54 4.02 16.69
CA VAL A 109 0.01 3.42 17.93
C VAL A 109 0.58 2.01 18.19
N LEU A 110 1.12 1.34 17.16
CA LEU A 110 1.80 0.06 17.29
C LEU A 110 3.25 0.20 17.75
N ASN A 111 3.79 1.42 17.75
CA ASN A 111 5.17 1.67 18.17
C ASN A 111 5.31 1.54 19.70
N LYS A 112 6.15 0.61 20.14
CA LYS A 112 6.35 0.30 21.59
C LYS A 112 7.46 1.15 22.23
N GLY A 113 7.54 2.44 21.91
CA GLY A 113 8.43 3.38 22.60
C GLY A 113 9.90 3.29 22.22
N THR A 114 10.23 2.83 21.02
CA THR A 114 11.59 2.87 20.46
C THR A 114 11.88 4.24 19.85
N THR A 115 13.16 4.65 19.86
CA THR A 115 13.61 5.92 19.25
C THR A 115 13.29 5.98 17.75
N LEU A 116 13.31 4.83 17.06
CA LEU A 116 12.91 4.68 15.66
C LEU A 116 11.54 3.99 15.61
N PRO A 117 10.51 4.60 15.00
CA PRO A 117 9.20 3.97 14.82
C PRO A 117 9.34 2.59 14.18
N SER A 118 8.66 1.60 14.73
CA SER A 118 8.71 0.23 14.24
C SER A 118 7.41 -0.53 14.47
N THR A 119 7.10 -1.43 13.53
CA THR A 119 6.00 -2.39 13.63
C THR A 119 6.51 -3.81 13.58
N THR A 120 5.74 -4.75 14.10
CA THR A 120 6.07 -6.18 14.00
C THR A 120 5.00 -6.93 13.21
N LYS A 121 5.39 -8.06 12.61
CA LYS A 121 4.45 -8.95 11.92
C LYS A 121 3.29 -9.37 12.84
N VAL A 122 3.58 -9.64 14.12
CA VAL A 122 2.58 -10.05 15.10
C VAL A 122 1.59 -8.93 15.38
N ASP A 123 2.07 -7.70 15.56
CA ASP A 123 1.19 -6.54 15.81
C ASP A 123 0.26 -6.31 14.61
N LEU A 124 0.77 -6.40 13.38
CA LEU A 124 -0.02 -6.27 12.15
C LEU A 124 -1.09 -7.38 12.06
N LEU A 125 -0.71 -8.64 12.30
CA LEU A 125 -1.63 -9.77 12.21
C LEU A 125 -2.75 -9.75 13.26
N ASN A 126 -2.58 -8.99 14.34
CA ASN A 126 -3.61 -8.80 15.38
C ASN A 126 -4.56 -7.62 15.09
N LEU A 127 -4.32 -6.83 14.06
CA LEU A 127 -5.25 -5.80 13.64
C LEU A 127 -6.58 -6.40 13.19
N TRP A 128 -7.64 -5.61 13.33
CA TRP A 128 -8.99 -5.97 12.91
C TRP A 128 -9.38 -5.22 11.66
N ILE A 129 -10.13 -5.88 10.79
CA ILE A 129 -10.72 -5.29 9.60
C ILE A 129 -12.19 -5.71 9.50
N LYS A 130 -13.07 -4.76 9.19
CA LYS A 130 -14.43 -5.05 8.78
C LYS A 130 -14.43 -5.50 7.33
N ILE A 131 -15.08 -6.62 7.04
CA ILE A 131 -15.14 -7.20 5.68
C ILE A 131 -16.59 -7.11 5.18
N PRO A 132 -16.92 -6.08 4.37
CA PRO A 132 -18.18 -6.02 3.65
C PRO A 132 -18.32 -7.15 2.62
N SER A 133 -19.45 -7.28 1.97
CA SER A 133 -19.60 -8.21 0.86
C SER A 133 -18.56 -7.89 -0.24
N MET A 134 -18.15 -8.90 -1.02
CA MET A 134 -17.21 -8.70 -2.12
C MET A 134 -17.78 -7.73 -3.16
N GLU A 135 -19.09 -7.72 -3.36
CA GLU A 135 -19.78 -6.76 -4.24
C GLU A 135 -19.55 -5.31 -3.78
N GLU A 136 -19.74 -5.03 -2.48
CA GLU A 136 -19.51 -3.70 -1.90
C GLU A 136 -18.03 -3.28 -2.00
N GLN A 137 -17.10 -4.22 -1.72
CA GLN A 137 -15.66 -3.97 -1.85
C GLN A 137 -15.25 -3.66 -3.30
N THR A 138 -15.77 -4.42 -4.27
CA THR A 138 -15.50 -4.22 -5.70
C THR A 138 -16.09 -2.89 -6.18
N ARG A 139 -17.31 -2.57 -5.77
CA ARG A 139 -17.94 -1.26 -6.07
C ARG A 139 -17.12 -0.10 -5.51
N PHE A 140 -16.63 -0.23 -4.29
CA PHE A 140 -15.74 0.76 -3.69
C PHE A 140 -14.45 0.90 -4.52
N GLY A 141 -13.82 -0.21 -4.90
CA GLY A 141 -12.62 -0.23 -5.74
C GLY A 141 -12.83 0.50 -7.07
N SER A 142 -13.94 0.24 -7.74
CA SER A 142 -14.29 0.91 -9.01
C SER A 142 -14.47 2.42 -8.85
N ILE A 143 -15.09 2.89 -7.76
CA ILE A 143 -15.24 4.32 -7.48
C ILE A 143 -13.88 4.98 -7.25
N VAL A 144 -12.99 4.33 -6.49
CA VAL A 144 -11.64 4.84 -6.25
C VAL A 144 -10.86 4.95 -7.57
N GLU A 145 -10.87 3.89 -8.40
CA GLU A 145 -10.16 3.90 -9.68
C GLU A 145 -10.68 4.98 -10.64
N GLN A 146 -11.99 5.25 -10.65
CA GLN A 146 -12.56 6.35 -11.42
C GLN A 146 -12.11 7.72 -10.88
N ALA A 147 -12.06 7.87 -9.56
CA ALA A 147 -11.58 9.10 -8.93
C ALA A 147 -10.11 9.37 -9.24
N ASP A 148 -9.25 8.35 -9.12
CA ASP A 148 -7.82 8.45 -9.45
C ASP A 148 -7.60 8.84 -10.92
N LYS A 149 -8.36 8.22 -11.84
CA LYS A 149 -8.30 8.57 -13.27
C LYS A 149 -8.71 10.01 -13.51
N SER A 150 -9.79 10.46 -12.88
CA SER A 150 -10.28 11.84 -13.02
C SER A 150 -9.27 12.85 -12.46
N GLU A 151 -8.65 12.55 -11.33
CA GLU A 151 -7.58 13.38 -10.75
C GLU A 151 -6.38 13.49 -11.70
N PHE A 152 -5.96 12.38 -12.31
CA PHE A 152 -4.86 12.38 -13.27
C PHE A 152 -5.14 13.24 -14.51
N GLU A 153 -6.36 13.16 -15.08
CA GLU A 153 -6.75 13.98 -16.24
C GLU A 153 -6.86 15.46 -15.88
N LEU A 154 -7.34 15.78 -14.68
CA LEU A 154 -7.37 17.16 -14.19
C LEU A 154 -5.95 17.74 -14.01
N ARG A 155 -5.02 16.97 -13.45
CA ARG A 155 -3.62 17.40 -13.32
C ARG A 155 -2.98 17.70 -14.67
N LYS A 156 -3.18 16.83 -15.67
CA LYS A 156 -2.70 17.10 -17.05
C LYS A 156 -3.28 18.38 -17.62
N SER A 157 -4.57 18.62 -17.39
CA SER A 157 -5.23 19.84 -17.86
C SER A 157 -4.65 21.09 -17.20
N ILE A 158 -4.37 21.04 -15.91
CA ILE A 158 -3.71 22.13 -15.17
C ILE A 158 -2.32 22.40 -15.74
N GLU A 159 -1.51 21.36 -15.94
CA GLU A 159 -0.17 21.49 -16.52
C GLU A 159 -0.20 22.13 -17.92
N ALA A 160 -1.16 21.73 -18.76
CA ALA A 160 -1.34 22.31 -20.09
C ALA A 160 -1.71 23.81 -20.03
N ILE A 161 -2.61 24.18 -19.11
CA ILE A 161 -3.00 25.58 -18.90
C ILE A 161 -1.80 26.41 -18.41
N ASP A 162 -1.02 25.87 -17.46
CA ASP A 162 0.18 26.54 -16.95
C ASP A 162 1.22 26.79 -18.05
N GLN A 163 1.38 25.85 -18.99
CA GLN A 163 2.26 26.02 -20.14
C GLN A 163 1.78 27.14 -21.06
N VAL A 164 0.47 27.21 -21.33
CA VAL A 164 -0.12 28.29 -22.14
C VAL A 164 0.07 29.65 -21.46
N ILE A 165 -0.21 29.75 -20.17
CA ILE A 165 -0.01 30.98 -19.40
C ILE A 165 1.46 31.45 -19.47
N LYS A 166 2.42 30.54 -19.23
CA LYS A 166 3.85 30.84 -19.32
C LYS A 166 4.25 31.37 -20.74
N SER A 167 3.69 30.77 -21.79
CA SER A 167 3.93 31.21 -23.17
C SER A 167 3.40 32.60 -23.42
N LEU A 168 2.24 32.96 -22.87
CA LEU A 168 1.62 34.27 -23.03
C LEU A 168 2.33 35.42 -22.26
N ILE A 169 2.91 35.08 -21.10
CA ILE A 169 3.60 36.05 -20.24
C ILE A 169 5.02 36.36 -20.75
N ASN A 170 5.67 35.36 -21.38
CA ASN A 170 7.06 35.48 -21.83
C ASN A 170 7.21 35.98 -23.30
N ASN A 171 6.09 36.34 -23.95
CA ASN A 171 6.03 37.02 -25.22
C ASN A 171 5.62 38.50 -25.03
#